data_eee347dd306212587c87104a5beaceed
#
_entry.id   eee347dd306212587c87104a5beaceed
#
_cell.length_a   1.000
_cell.length_b   1.000
_cell.length_c   1.000
_cell.angle_alpha   90.00
_cell.angle_beta   90.00
_cell.angle_gamma   90.00
#
_symmetry.space_group_name_H-M   'P 1'
#
loop_
_entity.id
_entity.type
_entity.pdbx_description
1 polymer ?
#
loop_
_entity_poly.entity_id
_entity_poly.type
_entity_poly.pdbx_seq_one_letter_code
_entity_poly.pdbx_strand_id
1 'polypeptide(L)' 'MIYMVVIEKSETDYGAQVPDLPGCIAAGETLEEVLELIKGAIEFHIEGLIEAGEPVPPPSSVSEFIEITAA' A
#
# COMPACT_ATOMS: atom_id res chain seq x y z
N MET A 1 11.89 -7.51 -1.31
CA MET A 1 10.47 -7.81 -1.60
C MET A 1 9.80 -6.58 -2.22
N ILE A 2 8.89 -6.81 -3.12
CA ILE A 2 8.15 -5.72 -3.77
C ILE A 2 6.66 -5.92 -3.50
N TYR A 3 6.06 -5.02 -2.71
CA TYR A 3 4.63 -5.05 -2.45
C TYR A 3 3.91 -4.09 -3.38
N MET A 4 2.75 -4.51 -3.84
CA MET A 4 1.87 -3.62 -4.60
C MET A 4 1.19 -2.66 -3.64
N VAL A 5 1.19 -1.38 -4.00
CA VAL A 5 0.52 -0.33 -3.23
C VAL A 5 -0.59 0.25 -4.10
N VAL A 6 -1.77 0.36 -3.56
CA VAL A 6 -2.90 0.99 -4.24
C VAL A 6 -3.03 2.41 -3.75
N ILE A 7 -3.04 3.36 -4.68
CA ILE A 7 -3.17 4.78 -4.37
C ILE A 7 -4.55 5.27 -4.79
N GLU A 8 -5.24 5.94 -3.88
CA GLU A 8 -6.51 6.58 -4.18
C GLU A 8 -6.38 8.07 -3.95
N LYS A 9 -6.81 8.85 -4.93
CA LYS A 9 -6.78 10.31 -4.83
C LYS A 9 -8.18 10.83 -4.55
N SER A 10 -8.30 11.66 -3.50
CA SER A 10 -9.53 12.40 -3.22
C SER A 10 -9.34 13.86 -3.66
N GLU A 11 -10.29 14.71 -3.36
CA GLU A 11 -10.17 16.13 -3.70
C GLU A 11 -9.06 16.85 -2.94
N THR A 12 -8.74 16.39 -1.75
CA THR A 12 -7.82 17.08 -0.85
C THR A 12 -6.53 16.31 -0.56
N ASP A 13 -6.53 14.99 -0.72
CA ASP A 13 -5.38 14.19 -0.32
C ASP A 13 -5.25 12.90 -1.12
N TYR A 14 -4.27 12.10 -0.72
CA TYR A 14 -4.01 10.78 -1.29
C TYR A 14 -4.04 9.76 -0.17
N GLY A 15 -4.64 8.61 -0.45
CA GLY A 15 -4.58 7.47 0.44
C GLY A 15 -3.78 6.34 -0.21
N ALA A 16 -3.16 5.52 0.61
CA ALA A 16 -2.42 4.36 0.14
C ALA A 16 -2.74 3.16 1.01
N GLN A 17 -2.82 1.99 0.39
CA GLN A 17 -2.99 0.73 1.09
C GLN A 17 -2.18 -0.36 0.43
N VAL A 18 -1.82 -1.36 1.21
CA VAL A 18 -1.06 -2.51 0.72
C VAL A 18 -1.96 -3.74 0.81
N PRO A 19 -2.48 -4.24 -0.32
CA PRO A 19 -3.39 -5.39 -0.29
C PRO A 19 -2.85 -6.62 0.42
N ASP A 20 -1.56 -6.91 0.27
CA ASP A 20 -0.97 -8.10 0.88
C ASP A 20 -0.61 -7.92 2.36
N LEU A 21 -0.73 -6.71 2.89
CA LEU A 21 -0.48 -6.42 4.31
C LEU A 21 -1.71 -5.72 4.89
N PRO A 22 -2.72 -6.49 5.33
CA PRO A 22 -3.96 -5.92 5.87
C PRO A 22 -3.69 -4.94 7.01
N GLY A 23 -4.32 -3.79 6.97
CA GLY A 23 -4.12 -2.74 7.95
C GLY A 23 -2.95 -1.81 7.69
N CYS A 24 -2.13 -2.07 6.68
CA CYS A 24 -1.02 -1.21 6.32
C CYS A 24 -1.53 -0.10 5.39
N ILE A 25 -1.77 1.07 5.95
CA ILE A 25 -2.35 2.21 5.24
C ILE A 25 -1.58 3.50 5.56
N ALA A 26 -1.70 4.47 4.68
CA ALA A 26 -1.15 5.81 4.90
C ALA A 26 -1.99 6.85 4.16
N ALA A 27 -1.85 8.11 4.56
CA ALA A 27 -2.50 9.22 3.88
C ALA A 27 -1.54 10.40 3.84
N GLY A 28 -1.58 11.18 2.78
CA GLY A 28 -0.74 12.35 2.62
C GLY A 28 -1.39 13.37 1.71
N GLU A 29 -0.89 14.58 1.74
CA GLU A 29 -1.45 15.67 0.93
C GLU A 29 -0.97 15.63 -0.52
N THR A 30 0.15 14.99 -0.77
CA THR A 30 0.71 14.84 -2.12
C THR A 30 1.03 13.37 -2.39
N LEU A 31 1.15 13.02 -3.66
CA LEU A 31 1.54 11.68 -4.05
C LEU A 31 2.93 11.32 -3.48
N GLU A 32 3.85 12.27 -3.58
CA GLU A 32 5.20 12.08 -3.08
C GLU A 32 5.22 11.78 -1.58
N GLU A 33 4.45 12.54 -0.83
CA GLU A 33 4.33 12.35 0.61
C GLU A 33 3.73 11.00 0.96
N VAL A 34 2.64 10.60 0.31
CA VAL A 34 1.99 9.34 0.63
C VAL A 34 2.87 8.14 0.28
N LEU A 35 3.67 8.24 -0.78
CA LEU A 35 4.60 7.18 -1.15
C LEU A 35 5.69 6.99 -0.09
N GLU A 36 6.22 8.09 0.46
CA GLU A 36 7.19 8.01 1.54
C GLU A 36 6.55 7.43 2.81
N LEU A 37 5.35 7.87 3.13
CA LEU A 37 4.65 7.39 4.32
C LEU A 37 4.30 5.92 4.22
N ILE A 38 3.82 5.45 3.07
CA ILE A 38 3.46 4.04 2.94
C ILE A 38 4.70 3.14 2.97
N LYS A 39 5.81 3.62 2.45
CA LYS A 39 7.08 2.87 2.54
C LYS A 39 7.47 2.64 3.99
N GLY A 40 7.44 3.69 4.80
CA GLY A 40 7.72 3.59 6.22
C GLY A 40 6.72 2.70 6.95
N ALA A 41 5.44 2.80 6.57
CA ALA A 41 4.39 1.97 7.16
C ALA A 41 4.61 0.49 6.87
N ILE A 42 5.03 0.15 5.66
CA ILE A 42 5.35 -1.24 5.29
C ILE A 42 6.50 -1.77 6.13
N GLU A 43 7.57 -0.99 6.23
CA GLU A 43 8.73 -1.38 7.01
C GLU A 43 8.37 -1.61 8.48
N PHE A 44 7.62 -0.69 9.05
CA PHE A 44 7.18 -0.80 10.43
C PHE A 44 6.24 -1.99 10.65
N HIS A 45 5.32 -2.22 9.72
CA HIS A 45 4.37 -3.33 9.78
C HIS A 45 5.09 -4.67 9.77
N ILE A 46 6.06 -4.83 8.88
CA ILE A 46 6.85 -6.06 8.77
C ILE A 46 7.66 -6.29 10.04
N GLU A 47 8.29 -5.25 10.57
CA GLU A 47 9.03 -5.35 11.83
C GLU A 47 8.15 -5.83 12.97
N GLY A 48 6.94 -5.29 13.04
CA GLY A 48 5.97 -5.69 14.06
C GLY A 48 5.58 -7.16 13.97
N LEU A 49 5.39 -7.65 12.74
CA LEU A 49 5.07 -9.07 12.52
C LEU A 49 6.23 -9.96 12.94
N ILE A 50 7.44 -9.60 12.57
CA ILE A 50 8.64 -10.37 12.94
C ILE A 50 8.81 -10.42 14.45
N GLU A 51 8.66 -9.29 15.13
CA GLU A 51 8.77 -9.22 16.58
C GLU A 51 7.71 -10.04 17.30
N ALA A 52 6.51 -10.10 16.73
CA ALA A 52 5.43 -10.90 17.28
C ALA A 52 5.55 -12.39 16.94
N GLY A 53 6.53 -12.78 16.16
CA GLY A 53 6.69 -14.16 15.73
C GLY A 53 5.65 -14.60 14.72
N GLU A 54 4.99 -13.66 14.06
CA GLU A 54 3.97 -13.95 13.06
C GLU A 54 4.56 -13.99 11.66
N PRO A 55 3.99 -14.81 10.76
CA PRO A 55 4.48 -14.87 9.39
C PRO A 55 4.25 -13.56 8.66
N VAL A 56 5.22 -13.17 7.84
CA VAL A 56 5.10 -11.99 6.98
C VAL A 56 4.46 -12.45 5.67
N PRO A 57 3.26 -11.94 5.33
CA PRO A 57 2.62 -12.33 4.07
C PRO A 57 3.51 -11.96 2.88
N PRO A 58 3.74 -12.89 1.95
CA PRO A 58 4.54 -12.58 0.77
C PRO A 58 3.78 -11.66 -0.19
N PRO A 59 4.49 -10.87 -1.01
CA PRO A 59 3.83 -10.08 -2.05
C PRO A 59 3.27 -11.01 -3.12
N SER A 60 1.96 -11.11 -3.18
CA SER A 60 1.25 -12.02 -4.09
C SER A 60 0.25 -11.31 -5.01
N SER A 61 -0.19 -10.11 -4.64
CA SER A 61 -1.13 -9.36 -5.48
C SER A 61 -0.42 -8.79 -6.70
N VAL A 62 -1.13 -8.81 -7.82
CA VAL A 62 -0.69 -8.18 -9.06
C VAL A 62 -1.78 -7.23 -9.53
N SER A 63 -1.42 -6.22 -10.29
CA SER A 63 -2.37 -5.25 -10.81
C SER A 63 -2.41 -5.32 -12.33
N GLU A 64 -3.59 -5.08 -12.88
CA GLU A 64 -3.80 -5.00 -14.30
C GLU A 64 -4.63 -3.78 -14.62
N PHE A 65 -4.28 -3.10 -15.70
CA PHE A 65 -5.07 -1.99 -16.20
C PHE A 65 -5.85 -2.51 -17.41
N ILE A 66 -7.16 -2.40 -17.34
CA ILE A 66 -8.05 -2.92 -18.38
C ILE A 66 -8.74 -1.75 -19.06
N GLU A 67 -8.60 -1.68 -20.36
CA GLU A 67 -9.28 -0.65 -21.14
C GLU A 67 -10.75 -1.03 -21.31
N ILE A 68 -11.62 -0.11 -20.93
CA ILE A 68 -13.06 -0.31 -21.06
C ILE A 68 -13.57 0.63 -22.16
N THR A 69 -14.25 0.05 -23.12
CA THR A 69 -14.93 0.84 -24.16
C THR A 69 -16.31 1.17 -23.63
N ALA A 70 -16.51 2.40 -23.22
CA ALA A 70 -17.80 2.87 -22.73
C ALA A 70 -18.58 3.51 -23.87
N ALA A 71 -19.86 3.20 -23.93
CA ALA A 71 -20.75 3.78 -24.92
C ALA A 71 -21.16 5.20 -24.52
#